data_b9710641c6d75e283bea1a1a4fabc998
#
_entry.id   b9710641c6d75e283bea1a1a4fabc998
#
_cell.length_a   1.000
_cell.length_b   1.000
_cell.length_c   1.000
_cell.angle_alpha   90.00
_cell.angle_beta   90.00
_cell.angle_gamma   90.00
#
_symmetry.space_group_name_H-M   'P 1'
#
loop_
_entity.id
_entity.type
_entity.pdbx_description
1 polymer ?
#
loop_
_entity_poly.entity_id
_entity_poly.type
_entity_poly.pdbx_seq_one_letter_code
_entity_poly.pdbx_strand_id
1 'polypeptide(L)'
;IGVRLVGSEMCIRDRSIHYRLVPTAFNTFVGIGPYEKGLFHILDIKGTAVDTIGEQPYRDEAERNVPELARAMAYQGKIIISPKGNSLVHAIFMSPIISFYKLSLANIELLKSHVDCYPTYKPELGNNSYASAMSRSNILGFIDVAVTDRYVYALLSGKSTRESGLSAFTGNVIRVYDWNGDLLKIYTCNTDLTALCVSADDSIMYAIGLVEDYELLVANLK
;
A
#
# COMPACT_ATOMS: atom_id res chain seq x y z
N ILE A 1 -34.45 14.99 4.67
CA ILE A 1 -34.67 13.66 4.06
C ILE A 1 -33.42 12.85 4.38
N GLY A 2 -33.48 12.10 5.48
CA GLY A 2 -32.43 11.12 5.77
C GLY A 2 -32.49 10.04 4.72
N VAL A 3 -31.49 9.97 3.84
CA VAL A 3 -31.24 8.78 3.05
C VAL A 3 -30.81 7.70 4.05
N ARG A 4 -31.79 6.96 4.56
CA ARG A 4 -31.56 5.72 5.24
C ARG A 4 -31.03 4.77 4.18
N LEU A 5 -29.75 4.41 4.24
CA LEU A 5 -29.26 3.18 3.64
C LEU A 5 -29.89 2.03 4.44
N VAL A 6 -31.19 1.81 4.21
CA VAL A 6 -31.91 0.67 4.72
C VAL A 6 -31.91 -0.37 3.61
N GLY A 7 -30.76 -0.97 3.42
CA GLY A 7 -30.77 -2.38 3.15
C GLY A 7 -30.80 -3.06 4.51
N SER A 8 -31.84 -3.76 4.83
CA SER A 8 -31.98 -4.54 6.05
C SER A 8 -30.98 -5.68 6.17
N GLU A 9 -30.00 -5.73 5.32
CA GLU A 9 -28.91 -6.70 5.26
C GLU A 9 -27.66 -6.06 4.69
N MET A 10 -27.03 -5.18 5.45
CA MET A 10 -25.59 -5.06 5.32
C MET A 10 -25.01 -6.31 6.00
N CYS A 11 -25.28 -7.47 5.37
CA CYS A 11 -24.72 -8.72 5.78
C CYS A 11 -23.22 -8.65 5.55
N ILE A 12 -22.44 -8.70 6.61
CA ILE A 12 -21.03 -9.07 6.53
C ILE A 12 -21.01 -10.50 6.00
N ARG A 13 -20.94 -10.67 4.68
CA ARG A 13 -20.91 -11.98 4.00
C ARG A 13 -19.53 -12.61 4.06
N ASP A 14 -18.50 -11.78 4.17
CA ASP A 14 -17.12 -12.20 4.41
C ASP A 14 -16.70 -11.80 5.83
N ARG A 15 -16.08 -12.74 6.54
CA ARG A 15 -15.52 -12.51 7.88
C ARG A 15 -14.08 -12.03 7.83
N SER A 16 -13.50 -11.91 6.64
CA SER A 16 -12.14 -11.41 6.45
C SER A 16 -12.10 -9.89 6.67
N ILE A 17 -11.10 -9.45 7.42
CA ILE A 17 -10.84 -8.02 7.59
C ILE A 17 -10.02 -7.55 6.41
N HIS A 18 -10.54 -6.58 5.66
CA HIS A 18 -9.81 -5.94 4.57
C HIS A 18 -9.35 -4.55 5.00
N TYR A 19 -8.05 -4.27 4.87
CA TYR A 19 -7.52 -2.92 5.06
C TYR A 19 -7.84 -2.02 3.88
N ARG A 20 -7.85 -2.59 2.68
CA ARG A 20 -8.16 -1.91 1.44
C ARG A 20 -8.73 -2.87 0.39
N LEU A 21 -9.66 -2.36 -0.39
CA LEU A 21 -10.23 -3.01 -1.58
C LEU A 21 -10.07 -2.07 -2.77
N VAL A 22 -9.69 -2.60 -3.92
CA VAL A 22 -9.61 -1.87 -5.18
C VAL A 22 -10.37 -2.63 -6.28
N PRO A 23 -11.21 -1.95 -7.09
CA PRO A 23 -11.91 -2.58 -8.20
C PRO A 23 -10.94 -2.89 -9.34
N THR A 24 -11.15 -3.99 -10.06
CA THR A 24 -10.36 -4.37 -11.23
C THR A 24 -11.15 -4.18 -12.53
N ALA A 25 -10.46 -4.24 -13.67
CA ALA A 25 -11.09 -4.25 -14.99
C ALA A 25 -11.92 -5.53 -15.27
N PHE A 26 -11.87 -6.52 -14.37
CA PHE A 26 -12.44 -7.86 -14.56
C PHE A 26 -13.72 -8.10 -13.75
N ASN A 27 -14.41 -7.04 -13.30
CA ASN A 27 -15.59 -7.11 -12.43
C ASN A 27 -15.33 -7.85 -11.12
N THR A 28 -14.14 -7.70 -10.57
CA THR A 28 -13.73 -8.23 -9.27
C THR A 28 -13.10 -7.13 -8.44
N PHE A 29 -12.88 -7.41 -7.16
CA PHE A 29 -12.06 -6.57 -6.28
C PHE A 29 -10.82 -7.35 -5.85
N VAL A 30 -9.71 -6.63 -5.68
CA VAL A 30 -8.52 -7.12 -4.98
C VAL A 30 -8.49 -6.49 -3.60
N GLY A 31 -8.36 -7.33 -2.57
CA GLY A 31 -8.24 -6.92 -1.19
C GLY A 31 -6.89 -7.26 -0.60
N ILE A 32 -6.42 -6.42 0.33
CA ILE A 32 -5.35 -6.74 1.27
C ILE A 32 -5.84 -6.59 2.70
N GLY A 33 -5.27 -7.38 3.59
CA GLY A 33 -5.64 -7.38 5.00
C GLY A 33 -4.78 -8.33 5.83
N PRO A 34 -5.12 -8.51 7.12
CA PRO A 34 -4.45 -9.43 8.00
C PRO A 34 -4.95 -10.86 7.73
N TYR A 35 -4.60 -11.40 6.58
CA TYR A 35 -5.06 -12.71 6.14
C TYR A 35 -4.19 -13.83 6.73
N GLU A 36 -4.84 -14.96 7.04
CA GLU A 36 -4.17 -16.19 7.45
C GLU A 36 -3.50 -16.91 6.26
N LYS A 37 -3.94 -16.61 5.04
CA LYS A 37 -3.39 -17.15 3.79
C LYS A 37 -3.43 -16.12 2.69
N GLY A 38 -2.32 -16.04 1.97
CA GLY A 38 -2.16 -15.24 0.76
C GLY A 38 -1.99 -13.75 1.03
N LEU A 39 -1.46 -13.07 0.04
CA LEU A 39 -1.28 -11.61 0.06
C LEU A 39 -2.55 -10.90 -0.38
N PHE A 40 -3.21 -11.43 -1.42
CA PHE A 40 -4.39 -10.83 -2.04
C PHE A 40 -5.60 -11.76 -1.94
N HIS A 41 -6.75 -11.22 -1.52
CA HIS A 41 -8.04 -11.84 -1.70
C HIS A 41 -8.73 -11.26 -2.93
N ILE A 42 -9.24 -12.13 -3.79
CA ILE A 42 -10.07 -11.75 -4.91
C ILE A 42 -11.53 -11.91 -4.51
N LEU A 43 -12.30 -10.85 -4.65
CA LEU A 43 -13.72 -10.85 -4.33
C LEU A 43 -14.55 -10.61 -5.60
N ASP A 44 -15.70 -11.25 -5.68
CA ASP A 44 -16.68 -10.97 -6.71
C ASP A 44 -17.42 -9.64 -6.44
N ILE A 45 -18.29 -9.23 -7.35
CA ILE A 45 -19.10 -8.00 -7.20
C ILE A 45 -20.10 -8.05 -6.03
N LYS A 46 -20.31 -9.23 -5.44
CA LYS A 46 -21.16 -9.42 -4.25
C LYS A 46 -20.36 -9.36 -2.95
N GLY A 47 -19.03 -9.20 -3.05
CA GLY A 47 -18.12 -9.19 -1.91
C GLY A 47 -17.80 -10.58 -1.37
N THR A 48 -18.03 -11.64 -2.14
CA THR A 48 -17.66 -13.01 -1.77
C THR A 48 -16.20 -13.27 -2.21
N ALA A 49 -15.38 -13.76 -1.30
CA ALA A 49 -14.02 -14.18 -1.65
C ALA A 49 -14.10 -15.42 -2.55
N VAL A 50 -13.53 -15.29 -3.75
CA VAL A 50 -13.53 -16.33 -4.78
C VAL A 50 -12.16 -16.96 -4.98
N ASP A 51 -11.10 -16.25 -4.59
CA ASP A 51 -9.73 -16.76 -4.69
C ASP A 51 -8.79 -16.04 -3.71
N THR A 52 -7.62 -16.64 -3.48
CA THR A 52 -6.55 -16.11 -2.64
C THR A 52 -5.22 -16.32 -3.36
N ILE A 53 -4.51 -15.24 -3.62
CA ILE A 53 -3.32 -15.23 -4.48
C ILE A 53 -2.11 -14.66 -3.73
N GLY A 54 -0.94 -15.22 -4.05
CA GLY A 54 0.35 -14.79 -3.53
C GLY A 54 0.62 -15.25 -2.11
N GLU A 55 1.77 -14.89 -1.61
CA GLU A 55 2.23 -15.14 -0.23
C GLU A 55 2.61 -13.80 0.40
N GLN A 56 2.38 -13.66 1.70
CA GLN A 56 2.85 -12.48 2.45
C GLN A 56 4.36 -12.34 2.30
N PRO A 57 4.88 -11.13 2.08
CA PRO A 57 6.32 -10.91 1.93
C PRO A 57 7.10 -11.49 3.11
N TYR A 58 8.33 -11.86 2.84
CA TYR A 58 9.31 -12.31 3.83
C TYR A 58 10.73 -12.00 3.35
N ARG A 59 11.65 -11.89 4.27
CA ARG A 59 13.07 -11.60 4.00
C ARG A 59 13.85 -12.85 3.63
N ASP A 60 13.62 -13.94 4.37
CA ASP A 60 14.36 -15.19 4.29
C ASP A 60 13.48 -16.39 4.72
N GLU A 61 13.98 -17.62 4.54
CA GLU A 61 13.25 -18.84 4.90
C GLU A 61 12.93 -18.95 6.40
N ALA A 62 13.71 -18.32 7.28
CA ALA A 62 13.38 -18.30 8.70
C ALA A 62 12.14 -17.45 8.97
N GLU A 63 12.04 -16.29 8.32
CA GLU A 63 10.87 -15.42 8.42
C GLU A 63 9.64 -16.03 7.68
N ARG A 64 9.86 -16.80 6.62
CA ARG A 64 8.78 -17.51 5.91
C ARG A 64 8.00 -18.46 6.83
N ASN A 65 8.67 -19.04 7.82
CA ASN A 65 8.05 -19.90 8.82
C ASN A 65 7.28 -19.14 9.92
N VAL A 66 7.36 -17.80 9.94
CA VAL A 66 6.52 -16.97 10.82
C VAL A 66 5.08 -17.01 10.27
N PRO A 67 4.04 -17.11 11.14
CA PRO A 67 2.65 -17.13 10.71
C PRO A 67 2.32 -15.96 9.77
N GLU A 68 1.60 -16.24 8.67
CA GLU A 68 1.29 -15.24 7.63
C GLU A 68 0.57 -14.02 8.22
N LEU A 69 -0.30 -14.20 9.19
CA LEU A 69 -1.00 -13.11 9.86
C LEU A 69 -0.04 -12.13 10.55
N ALA A 70 1.04 -12.62 11.19
CA ALA A 70 2.05 -11.76 11.79
C ALA A 70 2.88 -11.04 10.71
N ARG A 71 3.19 -11.74 9.61
CA ARG A 71 3.85 -11.13 8.44
C ARG A 71 2.96 -10.06 7.80
N ALA A 72 1.67 -10.35 7.61
CA ALA A 72 0.70 -9.38 7.07
C ALA A 72 0.67 -8.07 7.87
N MET A 73 0.82 -8.13 9.19
CA MET A 73 0.91 -6.95 10.03
C MET A 73 2.26 -6.23 9.91
N ALA A 74 3.35 -6.97 9.75
CA ALA A 74 4.68 -6.40 9.59
C ALA A 74 4.89 -5.76 8.21
N TYR A 75 4.26 -6.30 7.18
CA TYR A 75 4.34 -5.85 5.79
C TYR A 75 3.08 -5.09 5.32
N GLN A 76 2.31 -4.54 6.27
CA GLN A 76 1.11 -3.79 5.92
C GLN A 76 1.45 -2.56 5.05
N GLY A 77 0.55 -2.28 4.10
CA GLY A 77 0.74 -1.21 3.15
C GLY A 77 -0.55 -0.83 2.44
N LYS A 78 -0.41 -0.13 1.33
CA LYS A 78 -1.51 0.27 0.47
C LYS A 78 -1.41 -0.46 -0.87
N ILE A 79 -2.55 -0.90 -1.40
CA ILE A 79 -2.65 -1.26 -2.81
C ILE A 79 -3.33 -0.14 -3.59
N ILE A 80 -2.80 0.14 -4.76
CA ILE A 80 -3.36 1.11 -5.68
C ILE A 80 -3.42 0.46 -7.06
N ILE A 81 -4.53 0.65 -7.75
CA ILE A 81 -4.75 0.09 -9.08
C ILE A 81 -4.55 1.16 -10.14
N SER A 82 -4.07 0.76 -11.31
CA SER A 82 -3.99 1.64 -12.48
C SER A 82 -5.39 2.13 -12.88
N PRO A 83 -5.52 3.30 -13.49
CA PRO A 83 -6.81 3.78 -14.01
C PRO A 83 -7.47 2.77 -14.97
N LYS A 84 -6.69 1.97 -15.68
CA LYS A 84 -7.17 0.89 -16.56
C LYS A 84 -7.62 -0.36 -15.80
N GLY A 85 -7.36 -0.48 -14.51
CA GLY A 85 -7.79 -1.59 -13.66
C GLY A 85 -7.07 -2.92 -13.90
N ASN A 86 -5.92 -2.92 -14.60
CA ASN A 86 -5.19 -4.12 -15.02
C ASN A 86 -3.75 -4.19 -14.50
N SER A 87 -3.33 -3.25 -13.68
CA SER A 87 -2.03 -3.23 -13.01
C SER A 87 -2.21 -2.74 -11.60
N LEU A 88 -1.44 -3.29 -10.67
CA LEU A 88 -1.53 -3.03 -9.25
C LEU A 88 -0.15 -2.69 -8.70
N VAL A 89 -0.07 -1.74 -7.80
CA VAL A 89 1.10 -1.51 -6.97
C VAL A 89 0.76 -1.78 -5.51
N HIS A 90 1.65 -2.47 -4.80
CA HIS A 90 1.61 -2.65 -3.35
C HIS A 90 2.80 -1.92 -2.74
N ALA A 91 2.51 -0.85 -2.02
CA ALA A 91 3.50 0.00 -1.35
C ALA A 91 3.42 -0.20 0.15
N ILE A 92 4.50 -0.72 0.75
CA ILE A 92 4.55 -1.05 2.17
C ILE A 92 4.92 0.20 2.98
N PHE A 93 4.17 0.41 4.07
CA PHE A 93 4.38 1.54 4.96
C PHE A 93 5.48 1.28 6.00
N MET A 94 5.55 0.06 6.56
CA MET A 94 6.45 -0.26 7.67
C MET A 94 7.90 -0.50 7.22
N SER A 95 8.15 -0.49 5.90
CA SER A 95 9.47 -0.65 5.30
C SER A 95 9.46 -0.13 3.86
N PRO A 96 10.55 0.42 3.30
CA PRO A 96 10.58 0.92 1.94
C PRO A 96 10.63 -0.23 0.93
N ILE A 97 9.49 -0.88 0.77
CA ILE A 97 9.25 -1.96 -0.18
C ILE A 97 8.06 -1.57 -1.06
N ILE A 98 8.23 -1.68 -2.37
CA ILE A 98 7.16 -1.44 -3.34
C ILE A 98 7.20 -2.51 -4.43
N SER A 99 6.05 -3.10 -4.72
CA SER A 99 5.90 -4.22 -5.65
C SER A 99 4.84 -3.92 -6.70
N PHE A 100 5.13 -4.28 -7.94
CA PHE A 100 4.31 -4.04 -9.11
C PHE A 100 3.77 -5.35 -9.65
N TYR A 101 2.48 -5.37 -9.97
CA TYR A 101 1.80 -6.59 -10.41
C TYR A 101 0.98 -6.33 -11.68
N LYS A 102 0.91 -7.34 -12.53
CA LYS A 102 -0.01 -7.41 -13.65
C LYS A 102 -1.23 -8.22 -13.25
N LEU A 103 -2.40 -7.66 -13.54
CA LEU A 103 -3.67 -8.32 -13.29
C LEU A 103 -4.22 -8.95 -14.56
N SER A 104 -4.77 -10.13 -14.44
CA SER A 104 -5.58 -10.81 -15.44
C SER A 104 -6.84 -11.38 -14.79
N LEU A 105 -7.74 -11.94 -15.57
CA LEU A 105 -8.97 -12.54 -15.03
C LEU A 105 -8.68 -13.66 -14.01
N ALA A 106 -7.58 -14.39 -14.17
CA ALA A 106 -7.27 -15.60 -13.41
C ALA A 106 -6.01 -15.48 -12.55
N ASN A 107 -5.26 -14.36 -12.59
CA ASN A 107 -3.97 -14.29 -11.91
C ASN A 107 -3.55 -12.86 -11.58
N ILE A 108 -2.76 -12.74 -10.51
CA ILE A 108 -1.99 -11.54 -10.14
C ILE A 108 -0.51 -11.93 -10.21
N GLU A 109 0.17 -11.43 -11.22
CA GLU A 109 1.58 -11.74 -11.51
C GLU A 109 2.48 -10.64 -10.97
N LEU A 110 3.47 -11.00 -10.17
CA LEU A 110 4.52 -10.07 -9.73
C LEU A 110 5.44 -9.76 -10.91
N LEU A 111 5.52 -8.49 -11.29
CA LEU A 111 6.44 -8.00 -12.32
C LEU A 111 7.79 -7.63 -11.73
N LYS A 112 7.77 -6.81 -10.68
CA LYS A 112 8.98 -6.30 -10.05
C LYS A 112 8.74 -5.90 -8.61
N SER A 113 9.79 -6.03 -7.79
CA SER A 113 9.79 -5.55 -6.41
C SER A 113 11.07 -4.76 -6.13
N HIS A 114 10.95 -3.62 -5.48
CA HIS A 114 12.06 -2.86 -4.94
C HIS A 114 12.05 -2.98 -3.43
N VAL A 115 13.20 -3.35 -2.86
CA VAL A 115 13.38 -3.57 -1.43
C VAL A 115 14.63 -2.82 -1.00
N ASP A 116 14.49 -1.70 -0.30
CA ASP A 116 15.65 -0.99 0.27
C ASP A 116 16.09 -1.67 1.58
N CYS A 117 15.13 -2.03 2.44
CA CYS A 117 15.37 -2.83 3.64
C CYS A 117 14.10 -3.56 4.06
N TYR A 118 14.25 -4.57 4.92
CA TYR A 118 13.14 -5.33 5.49
C TYR A 118 12.78 -4.82 6.90
N PRO A 119 11.49 -4.95 7.32
CA PRO A 119 11.08 -4.58 8.66
C PRO A 119 11.67 -5.53 9.69
N THR A 120 11.99 -5.00 10.86
CA THR A 120 12.34 -5.77 12.06
C THR A 120 11.15 -5.77 13.00
N TYR A 121 10.69 -6.95 13.38
CA TYR A 121 9.55 -7.13 14.26
C TYR A 121 9.65 -8.41 15.07
N LYS A 122 8.87 -8.51 16.12
CA LYS A 122 8.70 -9.74 16.91
C LYS A 122 7.22 -10.17 16.79
N PRO A 123 6.95 -11.40 16.31
CA PRO A 123 5.61 -11.95 16.38
C PRO A 123 5.16 -12.07 17.83
N GLU A 124 3.97 -11.58 18.16
CA GLU A 124 3.37 -11.71 19.48
C GLU A 124 2.12 -12.58 19.40
N LEU A 125 2.05 -13.59 20.24
CA LEU A 125 0.87 -14.45 20.39
C LEU A 125 -0.09 -13.77 21.36
N GLY A 126 -1.20 -13.25 20.87
CA GLY A 126 -2.34 -12.80 21.67
C GLY A 126 -3.37 -13.92 21.88
N ASN A 127 -4.38 -13.71 22.70
CA ASN A 127 -5.51 -14.62 22.87
C ASN A 127 -6.28 -14.76 21.53
N ASN A 128 -5.97 -15.81 20.77
CA ASN A 128 -6.50 -16.13 19.43
C ASN A 128 -6.17 -15.10 18.31
N SER A 129 -5.15 -14.29 18.48
CA SER A 129 -4.66 -13.38 17.43
C SER A 129 -3.15 -13.29 17.46
N TYR A 130 -2.57 -13.06 16.27
CA TYR A 130 -1.15 -12.72 16.15
C TYR A 130 -1.04 -11.20 16.00
N ALA A 131 -0.06 -10.63 16.66
CA ALA A 131 0.37 -9.26 16.46
C ALA A 131 1.85 -9.23 16.07
N SER A 132 2.31 -8.09 15.60
CA SER A 132 3.74 -7.88 15.32
C SER A 132 4.20 -6.62 16.03
N ALA A 133 5.04 -6.80 17.04
CA ALA A 133 5.70 -5.68 17.73
C ALA A 133 6.80 -5.12 16.83
N MET A 134 6.52 -3.98 16.20
CA MET A 134 7.45 -3.32 15.28
C MET A 134 8.59 -2.62 16.00
N SER A 135 9.81 -2.73 15.48
CA SER A 135 10.94 -1.96 15.97
C SER A 135 10.77 -0.47 15.65
N ARG A 136 11.02 0.40 16.62
CA ARG A 136 11.06 1.85 16.42
C ARG A 136 12.21 2.31 15.51
N SER A 137 13.21 1.45 15.30
CA SER A 137 14.35 1.69 14.39
C SER A 137 14.05 1.31 12.94
N ASN A 138 12.87 0.77 12.64
CA ASN A 138 12.46 0.50 11.26
C ASN A 138 12.45 1.81 10.46
N ILE A 139 13.01 1.73 9.26
CA ILE A 139 12.88 2.81 8.29
C ILE A 139 11.49 2.67 7.66
N LEU A 140 10.66 3.68 7.85
CA LEU A 140 9.33 3.70 7.28
C LEU A 140 9.39 3.84 5.76
N GLY A 141 8.49 3.17 5.09
CA GLY A 141 8.38 3.11 3.65
C GLY A 141 7.50 4.22 3.07
N PHE A 142 6.50 3.80 2.32
CA PHE A 142 5.70 4.72 1.50
C PHE A 142 4.49 5.25 2.27
N ILE A 143 4.45 6.57 2.44
CA ILE A 143 3.39 7.30 3.14
C ILE A 143 2.14 7.38 2.28
N ASP A 144 2.33 7.73 1.01
CA ASP A 144 1.25 7.84 0.04
C ASP A 144 1.71 7.47 -1.37
N VAL A 145 0.74 7.15 -2.24
CA VAL A 145 0.99 6.81 -3.64
C VAL A 145 -0.13 7.40 -4.49
N ALA A 146 0.25 8.19 -5.50
CA ALA A 146 -0.63 8.63 -6.57
C ALA A 146 -0.29 7.92 -7.88
N VAL A 147 -1.28 7.75 -8.74
CA VAL A 147 -1.10 7.04 -10.00
C VAL A 147 -1.77 7.77 -11.15
N THR A 148 -1.19 7.62 -12.33
CA THR A 148 -1.74 8.04 -13.62
C THR A 148 -1.77 6.85 -14.58
N ASP A 149 -2.20 7.05 -15.81
CA ASP A 149 -2.15 6.01 -16.85
C ASP A 149 -0.70 5.58 -17.15
N ARG A 150 0.28 6.44 -16.90
CA ARG A 150 1.69 6.23 -17.25
C ARG A 150 2.57 5.89 -16.06
N TYR A 151 2.31 6.50 -14.89
CA TYR A 151 3.27 6.50 -13.80
C TYR A 151 2.65 6.22 -12.44
N VAL A 152 3.52 5.78 -11.53
CA VAL A 152 3.27 5.60 -10.10
C VAL A 152 4.20 6.55 -9.35
N TYR A 153 3.63 7.47 -8.59
CA TYR A 153 4.34 8.46 -7.75
C TYR A 153 4.25 8.02 -6.31
N ALA A 154 5.34 7.56 -5.74
CA ALA A 154 5.37 6.99 -4.39
C ALA A 154 6.14 7.90 -3.43
N LEU A 155 5.44 8.47 -2.45
CA LEU A 155 5.99 9.33 -1.41
C LEU A 155 6.66 8.48 -0.34
N LEU A 156 7.98 8.57 -0.25
CA LEU A 156 8.81 7.82 0.68
C LEU A 156 9.08 8.64 1.94
N SER A 157 8.88 8.03 3.11
CA SER A 157 9.37 8.57 4.38
C SER A 157 10.90 8.46 4.48
N GLY A 158 11.44 7.23 4.45
CA GLY A 158 12.86 6.99 4.61
C GLY A 158 13.39 7.30 6.02
N LYS A 159 12.51 7.52 7.01
CA LYS A 159 12.84 7.93 8.39
C LYS A 159 12.43 6.85 9.38
N SER A 160 13.04 6.84 10.57
CA SER A 160 12.62 5.97 11.67
C SER A 160 11.92 6.77 12.78
N THR A 161 10.94 6.15 13.46
CA THR A 161 10.28 6.80 14.60
C THR A 161 11.20 6.98 15.80
N ARG A 162 12.30 6.23 15.87
CA ARG A 162 13.32 6.36 16.90
C ARG A 162 14.08 7.68 16.79
N GLU A 163 14.44 8.08 15.57
CA GLU A 163 15.25 9.27 15.31
C GLU A 163 14.41 10.51 15.03
N SER A 164 13.28 10.34 14.35
CA SER A 164 12.47 11.43 13.83
C SER A 164 11.12 11.63 14.54
N GLY A 165 10.77 10.75 15.51
CA GLY A 165 9.51 10.86 16.22
C GLY A 165 8.32 10.83 15.26
N LEU A 166 7.40 11.81 15.38
CA LEU A 166 6.21 11.90 14.54
C LEU A 166 6.51 12.34 13.11
N SER A 167 7.63 13.02 12.84
CA SER A 167 8.01 13.38 11.47
C SER A 167 8.44 12.18 10.62
N ALA A 168 8.58 10.99 11.22
CA ALA A 168 8.71 9.74 10.47
C ALA A 168 7.46 9.39 9.64
N PHE A 169 6.29 9.96 9.97
CA PHE A 169 5.04 9.77 9.24
C PHE A 169 4.83 10.75 8.08
N THR A 170 5.88 11.49 7.72
CA THR A 170 5.93 12.39 6.57
C THR A 170 7.10 12.00 5.68
N GLY A 171 7.08 12.43 4.42
CA GLY A 171 8.16 12.19 3.47
C GLY A 171 8.44 13.39 2.60
N ASN A 172 9.65 13.49 2.07
CA ASN A 172 10.04 14.54 1.14
C ASN A 172 10.70 14.01 -0.14
N VAL A 173 10.73 12.70 -0.31
CA VAL A 173 11.25 12.04 -1.50
C VAL A 173 10.10 11.36 -2.24
N ILE A 174 9.95 11.64 -3.52
CA ILE A 174 8.94 11.01 -4.38
C ILE A 174 9.67 10.21 -5.45
N ARG A 175 9.47 8.90 -5.43
CA ARG A 175 9.98 7.99 -6.45
C ARG A 175 8.93 7.80 -7.53
N VAL A 176 9.29 7.99 -8.78
CA VAL A 176 8.40 7.83 -9.93
C VAL A 176 8.79 6.57 -10.69
N TYR A 177 7.83 5.69 -10.86
CA TYR A 177 7.98 4.42 -11.57
C TYR A 177 7.02 4.35 -12.75
N ASP A 178 7.36 3.55 -13.75
CA ASP A 178 6.36 3.07 -14.71
C ASP A 178 5.56 1.88 -14.15
N TRP A 179 4.57 1.40 -14.89
CA TRP A 179 3.76 0.24 -14.46
C TRP A 179 4.46 -1.11 -14.59
N ASN A 180 5.67 -1.18 -15.16
CA ASN A 180 6.53 -2.36 -15.12
C ASN A 180 7.40 -2.38 -13.85
N GLY A 181 7.39 -1.29 -13.09
CA GLY A 181 8.18 -1.10 -11.88
C GLY A 181 9.57 -0.53 -12.14
N ASP A 182 9.85 0.03 -13.30
CA ASP A 182 11.13 0.69 -13.55
C ASP A 182 11.15 2.07 -12.89
N LEU A 183 12.15 2.33 -12.05
CA LEU A 183 12.37 3.63 -11.43
C LEU A 183 12.87 4.61 -12.49
N LEU A 184 12.06 5.61 -12.79
CA LEU A 184 12.34 6.58 -13.86
C LEU A 184 12.93 7.89 -13.34
N LYS A 185 12.45 8.36 -12.17
CA LYS A 185 12.79 9.67 -11.63
C LYS A 185 12.63 9.70 -10.11
N ILE A 186 13.40 10.59 -9.49
CA ILE A 186 13.25 10.89 -8.06
C ILE A 186 13.11 12.41 -7.94
N TYR A 187 12.05 12.84 -7.25
CA TYR A 187 11.91 14.23 -6.83
C TYR A 187 12.22 14.36 -5.35
N THR A 188 12.84 15.46 -4.97
CA THR A 188 13.04 15.83 -3.56
C THR A 188 12.33 17.15 -3.31
N CYS A 189 11.50 17.19 -2.27
CA CYS A 189 10.79 18.38 -1.85
C CYS A 189 11.54 19.08 -0.72
N ASN A 190 11.44 20.40 -0.65
CA ASN A 190 12.04 21.19 0.43
C ASN A 190 11.23 21.12 1.73
N THR A 191 10.07 20.52 1.68
CA THR A 191 9.10 20.40 2.77
C THR A 191 8.66 18.95 2.90
N ASP A 192 8.34 18.53 4.11
CA ASP A 192 7.74 17.23 4.39
C ASP A 192 6.28 17.20 3.93
N LEU A 193 5.90 16.13 3.23
CA LEU A 193 4.58 15.90 2.67
C LEU A 193 3.88 14.76 3.41
N THR A 194 2.56 14.81 3.48
CA THR A 194 1.71 13.77 4.08
C THR A 194 0.86 13.04 3.05
N ALA A 195 0.55 13.70 1.93
CA ALA A 195 -0.25 13.17 0.84
C ALA A 195 0.12 13.83 -0.47
N LEU A 196 -0.15 13.15 -1.58
CA LEU A 196 0.02 13.72 -2.92
C LEU A 196 -1.04 13.19 -3.90
N CYS A 197 -1.33 13.98 -4.91
CA CYS A 197 -2.02 13.55 -6.12
C CYS A 197 -1.41 14.23 -7.34
N VAL A 198 -1.62 13.64 -8.51
CA VAL A 198 -1.03 14.11 -9.77
C VAL A 198 -2.13 14.23 -10.82
N SER A 199 -2.06 15.29 -11.63
CA SER A 199 -2.96 15.48 -12.77
C SER A 199 -2.85 14.34 -13.78
N ALA A 200 -3.93 14.01 -14.46
CA ALA A 200 -3.99 12.87 -15.38
C ALA A 200 -2.98 12.96 -16.54
N ASP A 201 -2.55 14.16 -16.89
CA ASP A 201 -1.55 14.44 -17.93
C ASP A 201 -0.12 14.45 -17.41
N ASP A 202 0.10 14.16 -16.12
CA ASP A 202 1.39 14.19 -15.42
C ASP A 202 2.09 15.57 -15.43
N SER A 203 1.33 16.64 -15.52
CA SER A 203 1.90 18.00 -15.62
C SER A 203 1.99 18.70 -14.26
N ILE A 204 1.09 18.42 -13.35
CA ILE A 204 0.98 19.10 -12.06
C ILE A 204 0.86 18.06 -10.93
N MET A 205 1.61 18.29 -9.88
CA MET A 205 1.46 17.60 -8.61
C MET A 205 0.86 18.54 -7.57
N TYR A 206 -0.12 18.03 -6.85
CA TYR A 206 -0.68 18.65 -5.66
C TYR A 206 -0.27 17.82 -4.46
N ALA A 207 0.12 18.46 -3.37
CA ALA A 207 0.53 17.77 -2.15
C ALA A 207 0.04 18.50 -0.90
N ILE A 208 -0.13 17.77 0.18
CA ILE A 208 -0.30 18.35 1.50
C ILE A 208 1.07 18.34 2.18
N GLY A 209 1.60 19.55 2.42
CA GLY A 209 2.87 19.76 3.09
C GLY A 209 2.68 20.26 4.51
N LEU A 210 3.67 20.02 5.36
CA LEU A 210 3.77 20.56 6.70
C LEU A 210 4.85 21.65 6.71
N VAL A 211 4.43 22.91 6.61
CA VAL A 211 5.31 24.08 6.67
C VAL A 211 5.27 24.63 8.11
N GLU A 212 4.37 25.53 8.44
CA GLU A 212 4.01 25.90 9.82
C GLU A 212 2.75 25.14 10.25
N ASP A 213 1.84 24.90 9.31
CA ASP A 213 0.63 24.10 9.43
C ASP A 213 0.47 23.28 8.13
N TYR A 214 -0.64 22.53 8.00
CA TYR A 214 -0.95 21.77 6.78
C TYR A 214 -1.36 22.72 5.65
N GLU A 215 -0.61 22.70 4.58
CA GLU A 215 -0.83 23.55 3.40
C GLU A 215 -0.95 22.73 2.12
N LEU A 216 -1.78 23.22 1.20
CA LEU A 216 -1.84 22.71 -0.16
C LEU A 216 -0.68 23.30 -0.97
N LEU A 217 0.20 22.43 -1.44
CA LEU A 217 1.33 22.77 -2.28
C LEU A 217 1.07 22.34 -3.72
N VAL A 218 1.60 23.10 -4.67
CA VAL A 218 1.47 22.82 -6.11
C VAL A 218 2.83 22.87 -6.76
N ALA A 219 3.17 21.87 -7.56
CA ALA A 219 4.41 21.80 -8.30
C ALA A 219 4.17 21.39 -9.75
N ASN A 220 4.89 22.02 -10.69
CA ASN A 220 4.97 21.60 -12.06
C ASN A 220 5.96 20.44 -12.20
N LEU A 221 5.57 19.35 -12.86
CA LEU A 221 6.37 18.13 -13.05
C LEU A 221 7.16 18.13 -14.37
N LYS A 222 7.10 19.21 -15.15
CA LYS A 222 7.81 19.36 -16.45
C LYS A 222 9.25 19.71 -16.28
#